data_eda267823ebb1f0b49f453eff5210dfa
#
_entry.id   eda267823ebb1f0b49f453eff5210dfa
#
_cell.length_a   1.000
_cell.length_b   1.000
_cell.length_c   1.000
_cell.angle_alpha   90.00
_cell.angle_beta   90.00
_cell.angle_gamma   90.00
#
_symmetry.space_group_name_H-M   'P 1'
#
loop_
_entity.id
_entity.type
_entity.pdbx_description
1 polymer ?
#
loop_
_entity_poly.entity_id
_entity_poly.type
_entity_poly.pdbx_seq_one_letter_code
_entity_poly.pdbx_strand_id
1 'polypeptide(L)'
;FSLSAALGAVDYNVLLMMSGTMGIVSLFIRSRMPARLAEQLIVRVPNAQWAVCVLALFAGVISAFVDNVATVLMVAPVGLAIARKLKISPVPVIIAIAVSSNLQGAATLVGDTTSILLGGFAEMNFFDFFWMHGRLGVFWGVELGALTSLLVLLWLFRREKQPITARVETQVEDDVPTALMLLTVGLLIVASFLPQPESGLLATLYDLR
;
A
#
# COMPACT_ATOMS: atom_id res chain seq x y z
N PHE A 1 -23.43 28.94 -4.46
CA PHE A 1 -22.37 28.43 -3.55
C PHE A 1 -21.55 29.62 -3.07
N SER A 2 -21.51 29.91 -1.75
CA SER A 2 -20.62 30.91 -1.20
C SER A 2 -19.22 30.27 -0.89
N LEU A 3 -18.15 31.05 -0.98
CA LEU A 3 -16.79 30.61 -0.65
C LEU A 3 -16.71 30.08 0.80
N SER A 4 -17.43 30.73 1.72
CA SER A 4 -17.52 30.33 3.13
C SER A 4 -18.17 28.95 3.30
N ALA A 5 -19.23 28.64 2.53
CA ALA A 5 -19.86 27.32 2.56
C ALA A 5 -18.94 26.24 1.97
N ALA A 6 -18.17 26.57 0.94
CA ALA A 6 -17.20 25.66 0.36
C ALA A 6 -16.05 25.33 1.34
N LEU A 7 -15.51 26.37 2.01
CA LEU A 7 -14.46 26.20 3.02
C LEU A 7 -14.95 25.44 4.27
N GLY A 8 -16.21 25.66 4.66
CA GLY A 8 -16.81 24.93 5.79
C GLY A 8 -17.15 23.46 5.49
N ALA A 9 -17.20 23.08 4.20
CA ALA A 9 -17.43 21.70 3.79
C ALA A 9 -16.12 20.87 3.66
N VAL A 10 -14.95 21.52 3.85
CA VAL A 10 -13.65 20.84 3.79
C VAL A 10 -13.41 20.07 5.08
N ASP A 11 -13.18 18.79 4.96
CA ASP A 11 -12.71 17.97 6.07
C ASP A 11 -11.20 18.13 6.24
N TYR A 12 -10.81 18.97 7.21
CA TYR A 12 -9.40 19.25 7.49
C TYR A 12 -8.66 18.04 8.09
N ASN A 13 -9.35 17.11 8.76
CA ASN A 13 -8.75 15.90 9.32
C ASN A 13 -8.30 14.98 8.20
N VAL A 14 -9.16 14.77 7.20
CA VAL A 14 -8.82 14.01 5.99
C VAL A 14 -7.62 14.63 5.27
N LEU A 15 -7.62 15.97 5.10
CA LEU A 15 -6.50 16.66 4.44
C LEU A 15 -5.18 16.53 5.21
N LEU A 16 -5.20 16.65 6.53
CA LEU A 16 -4.02 16.49 7.38
C LEU A 16 -3.52 15.06 7.35
N MET A 17 -4.41 14.08 7.43
CA MET A 17 -4.07 12.66 7.34
C MET A 17 -3.43 12.34 5.97
N MET A 18 -4.02 12.79 4.87
CA MET A 18 -3.46 12.61 3.52
C MET A 18 -2.10 13.26 3.39
N SER A 19 -1.95 14.52 3.82
CA SER A 19 -0.70 15.25 3.72
C SER A 19 0.41 14.61 4.57
N GLY A 20 0.09 14.17 5.78
CA GLY A 20 1.03 13.51 6.69
C GLY A 20 1.48 12.16 6.16
N THR A 21 0.56 11.32 5.71
CA THR A 21 0.88 10.01 5.13
C THR A 21 1.69 10.14 3.86
N MET A 22 1.34 11.05 2.94
CA MET A 22 2.11 11.31 1.72
C MET A 22 3.54 11.80 2.02
N GLY A 23 3.72 12.62 3.07
CA GLY A 23 5.05 13.07 3.51
C GLY A 23 5.94 11.89 3.93
N ILE A 24 5.44 11.01 4.80
CA ILE A 24 6.15 9.83 5.29
C ILE A 24 6.44 8.86 4.13
N VAL A 25 5.45 8.61 3.27
CA VAL A 25 5.58 7.77 2.07
C VAL A 25 6.67 8.32 1.13
N SER A 26 6.72 9.64 0.91
CA SER A 26 7.76 10.27 0.08
C SER A 26 9.17 10.00 0.61
N LEU A 27 9.36 10.10 1.93
CA LEU A 27 10.64 9.76 2.58
C LEU A 27 10.96 8.27 2.44
N PHE A 28 9.97 7.40 2.64
CA PHE A 28 10.13 5.95 2.51
C PHE A 28 10.53 5.53 1.09
N ILE A 29 9.97 6.16 0.06
CA ILE A 29 10.36 5.92 -1.34
C ILE A 29 11.81 6.37 -1.57
N ARG A 30 12.18 7.54 -1.08
CA ARG A 30 13.55 8.08 -1.21
C ARG A 30 14.61 7.19 -0.57
N SER A 31 14.28 6.51 0.52
CA SER A 31 15.23 5.59 1.19
C SER A 31 15.64 4.40 0.34
N ARG A 32 14.94 4.11 -0.77
CA ARG A 32 15.11 2.93 -1.63
C ARG A 32 14.90 1.59 -0.93
N MET A 33 14.46 1.60 0.33
CA MET A 33 14.19 0.38 1.09
C MET A 33 13.19 -0.53 0.37
N PRO A 34 12.04 -0.02 -0.15
CA PRO A 34 11.08 -0.88 -0.84
C PRO A 34 11.64 -1.56 -2.09
N ALA A 35 12.46 -0.85 -2.88
CA ALA A 35 13.12 -1.45 -4.05
C ALA A 35 14.07 -2.59 -3.64
N ARG A 36 14.86 -2.39 -2.58
CA ARG A 36 15.73 -3.42 -2.01
C ARG A 36 14.93 -4.64 -1.52
N LEU A 37 13.80 -4.41 -0.83
CA LEU A 37 12.93 -5.51 -0.38
C LEU A 37 12.36 -6.29 -1.56
N ALA A 38 11.92 -5.62 -2.63
CA ALA A 38 11.46 -6.25 -3.86
C ALA A 38 12.57 -7.14 -4.47
N GLU A 39 13.79 -6.62 -4.60
CA GLU A 39 14.93 -7.37 -5.13
C GLU A 39 15.25 -8.60 -4.26
N GLN A 40 15.24 -8.45 -2.92
CA GLN A 40 15.48 -9.56 -1.99
C GLN A 40 14.45 -10.69 -2.13
N LEU A 41 13.18 -10.34 -2.38
CA LEU A 41 12.13 -11.32 -2.62
C LEU A 41 12.36 -12.07 -3.94
N ILE A 42 12.76 -11.36 -4.99
CA ILE A 42 12.97 -11.94 -6.32
C ILE A 42 14.16 -12.92 -6.34
N VAL A 43 15.22 -12.63 -5.59
CA VAL A 43 16.38 -13.53 -5.48
C VAL A 43 16.00 -14.90 -4.91
N ARG A 44 14.92 -14.98 -4.14
CA ARG A 44 14.47 -16.21 -3.47
C ARG A 44 13.52 -17.07 -4.30
N VAL A 45 13.06 -16.60 -5.45
CA VAL A 45 12.09 -17.33 -6.28
C VAL A 45 12.75 -18.11 -7.40
N PRO A 46 12.21 -19.30 -7.75
CA PRO A 46 12.88 -20.23 -8.67
C PRO A 46 12.80 -19.82 -10.15
N ASN A 47 11.75 -19.10 -10.56
CA ASN A 47 11.48 -18.81 -11.96
C ASN A 47 10.73 -17.50 -12.19
N ALA A 48 10.62 -17.10 -13.48
CA ALA A 48 9.97 -15.87 -13.91
C ALA A 48 8.50 -15.75 -13.48
N GLN A 49 7.74 -16.84 -13.56
CA GLN A 49 6.34 -16.88 -13.13
C GLN A 49 6.21 -16.42 -11.67
N TRP A 50 6.97 -17.05 -10.75
CA TRP A 50 6.95 -16.71 -9.34
C TRP A 50 7.49 -15.31 -9.06
N ALA A 51 8.46 -14.83 -9.84
CA ALA A 51 8.96 -13.48 -9.67
C ALA A 51 7.89 -12.42 -9.94
N VAL A 52 7.12 -12.58 -11.02
CA VAL A 52 6.03 -11.64 -11.32
C VAL A 52 4.95 -11.73 -10.25
N CYS A 53 4.56 -12.93 -9.82
CA CYS A 53 3.55 -13.13 -8.78
C CYS A 53 3.99 -12.52 -7.43
N VAL A 54 5.22 -12.77 -7.00
CA VAL A 54 5.76 -12.23 -5.74
C VAL A 54 5.93 -10.73 -5.81
N LEU A 55 6.33 -10.18 -6.96
CA LEU A 55 6.46 -8.75 -7.15
C LEU A 55 5.10 -8.04 -7.12
N ALA A 56 4.08 -8.64 -7.75
CA ALA A 56 2.71 -8.14 -7.71
C ALA A 56 2.13 -8.19 -6.27
N LEU A 57 2.31 -9.32 -5.56
CA LEU A 57 1.93 -9.44 -4.15
C LEU A 57 2.66 -8.43 -3.26
N PHE A 58 3.96 -8.26 -3.45
CA PHE A 58 4.75 -7.29 -2.72
C PHE A 58 4.24 -5.86 -2.95
N ALA A 59 3.98 -5.50 -4.23
CA ALA A 59 3.38 -4.20 -4.56
C ALA A 59 2.02 -4.02 -3.86
N GLY A 60 1.19 -5.06 -3.83
CA GLY A 60 -0.07 -5.05 -3.10
C GLY A 60 0.12 -4.79 -1.60
N VAL A 61 0.97 -5.59 -0.93
CA VAL A 61 1.24 -5.45 0.51
C VAL A 61 1.76 -4.04 0.86
N ILE A 62 2.67 -3.50 0.06
CA ILE A 62 3.15 -2.12 0.26
C ILE A 62 2.01 -1.13 0.05
N SER A 63 1.18 -1.32 -0.98
CA SER A 63 0.08 -0.41 -1.31
C SER A 63 -1.05 -0.41 -0.28
N ALA A 64 -1.17 -1.43 0.54
CA ALA A 64 -2.09 -1.41 1.68
C ALA A 64 -1.76 -0.30 2.71
N PHE A 65 -0.53 0.24 2.68
CA PHE A 65 -0.06 1.29 3.60
C PHE A 65 0.54 2.50 2.89
N VAL A 66 0.75 2.40 1.59
CA VAL A 66 1.39 3.42 0.74
C VAL A 66 0.49 3.63 -0.46
N ASP A 67 0.31 4.90 -0.86
CA ASP A 67 -0.43 5.27 -2.06
C ASP A 67 -0.08 4.37 -3.26
N ASN A 68 -1.11 3.94 -3.98
CA ASN A 68 -0.99 2.98 -5.09
C ASN A 68 -0.13 3.51 -6.24
N VAL A 69 -0.20 4.81 -6.57
CA VAL A 69 0.61 5.42 -7.64
C VAL A 69 2.09 5.42 -7.24
N ALA A 70 2.37 5.83 -6.00
CA ALA A 70 3.70 5.83 -5.43
C ALA A 70 4.30 4.41 -5.41
N THR A 71 3.51 3.41 -5.02
CA THR A 71 3.89 2.00 -5.02
C THR A 71 4.24 1.50 -6.41
N VAL A 72 3.40 1.80 -7.42
CA VAL A 72 3.68 1.40 -8.81
C VAL A 72 4.96 2.05 -9.32
N LEU A 73 5.14 3.36 -9.11
CA LEU A 73 6.34 4.08 -9.56
C LEU A 73 7.63 3.52 -8.93
N MET A 74 7.54 2.99 -7.73
CA MET A 74 8.66 2.42 -6.98
C MET A 74 8.98 0.98 -7.41
N VAL A 75 7.96 0.15 -7.61
CA VAL A 75 8.13 -1.28 -7.93
C VAL A 75 8.29 -1.53 -9.43
N ALA A 76 7.70 -0.70 -10.29
CA ALA A 76 7.76 -0.84 -11.75
C ALA A 76 9.20 -0.91 -12.32
N PRO A 77 10.17 -0.09 -11.89
CA PRO A 77 11.55 -0.21 -12.38
C PRO A 77 12.15 -1.60 -12.15
N VAL A 78 11.87 -2.22 -11.00
CA VAL A 78 12.31 -3.59 -10.68
C VAL A 78 11.63 -4.58 -11.62
N GLY A 79 10.32 -4.46 -11.84
CA GLY A 79 9.56 -5.28 -12.80
C GLY A 79 10.10 -5.17 -14.23
N LEU A 80 10.42 -3.94 -14.67
CA LEU A 80 11.02 -3.67 -15.99
C LEU A 80 12.40 -4.30 -16.14
N ALA A 81 13.25 -4.20 -15.11
CA ALA A 81 14.59 -4.80 -15.11
C ALA A 81 14.51 -6.33 -15.27
N ILE A 82 13.56 -6.97 -14.54
CA ILE A 82 13.30 -8.40 -14.65
C ILE A 82 12.78 -8.78 -16.02
N ALA A 83 11.78 -8.08 -16.54
CA ALA A 83 11.21 -8.36 -17.85
C ALA A 83 12.27 -8.29 -18.95
N ARG A 84 13.14 -7.27 -18.91
CA ARG A 84 14.27 -7.13 -19.86
C ARG A 84 15.27 -8.28 -19.73
N LYS A 85 15.62 -8.67 -18.51
CA LYS A 85 16.60 -9.74 -18.26
C LYS A 85 16.08 -11.10 -18.71
N LEU A 86 14.81 -11.35 -18.55
CA LEU A 86 14.12 -12.58 -18.95
C LEU A 86 13.66 -12.55 -20.43
N LYS A 87 13.80 -11.43 -21.12
CA LYS A 87 13.32 -11.22 -22.51
C LYS A 87 11.81 -11.49 -22.67
N ILE A 88 11.03 -11.21 -21.63
CA ILE A 88 9.55 -11.25 -21.66
C ILE A 88 8.99 -9.85 -21.87
N SER A 89 7.72 -9.77 -22.31
CA SER A 89 7.03 -8.49 -22.46
C SER A 89 6.91 -7.79 -21.09
N PRO A 90 7.33 -6.53 -20.96
CA PRO A 90 7.18 -5.78 -19.73
C PRO A 90 5.72 -5.40 -19.42
N VAL A 91 4.86 -5.31 -20.44
CA VAL A 91 3.49 -4.81 -20.30
C VAL A 91 2.67 -5.64 -19.33
N PRO A 92 2.58 -6.98 -19.43
CA PRO A 92 1.83 -7.78 -18.44
C PRO A 92 2.40 -7.69 -17.03
N VAL A 93 3.73 -7.53 -16.89
CA VAL A 93 4.40 -7.40 -15.58
C VAL A 93 3.99 -6.10 -14.90
N ILE A 94 4.01 -4.99 -15.63
CA ILE A 94 3.61 -3.68 -15.09
C ILE A 94 2.11 -3.64 -14.79
N ILE A 95 1.28 -4.24 -15.65
CA ILE A 95 -0.16 -4.35 -15.38
C ILE A 95 -0.41 -5.17 -14.11
N ALA A 96 0.30 -6.28 -13.91
CA ALA A 96 0.19 -7.09 -12.69
C ALA A 96 0.51 -6.29 -11.42
N ILE A 97 1.60 -5.51 -11.44
CA ILE A 97 2.00 -4.63 -10.34
C ILE A 97 0.90 -3.57 -10.10
N ALA A 98 0.44 -2.90 -11.15
CA ALA A 98 -0.54 -1.84 -11.04
C ALA A 98 -1.90 -2.34 -10.53
N VAL A 99 -2.38 -3.47 -11.05
CA VAL A 99 -3.66 -4.07 -10.60
C VAL A 99 -3.58 -4.51 -9.15
N SER A 100 -2.50 -5.21 -8.75
CA SER A 100 -2.31 -5.63 -7.36
C SER A 100 -2.20 -4.43 -6.40
N SER A 101 -1.48 -3.38 -6.79
CA SER A 101 -1.34 -2.16 -6.01
C SER A 101 -2.69 -1.46 -5.82
N ASN A 102 -3.45 -1.23 -6.91
CA ASN A 102 -4.76 -0.60 -6.81
C ASN A 102 -5.76 -1.41 -5.99
N LEU A 103 -5.76 -2.73 -6.14
CA LEU A 103 -6.67 -3.60 -5.40
C LEU A 103 -6.38 -3.54 -3.90
N GLN A 104 -5.11 -3.71 -3.52
CA GLN A 104 -4.69 -3.77 -2.12
C GLN A 104 -4.66 -2.39 -1.45
N GLY A 105 -4.58 -1.30 -2.22
CA GLY A 105 -4.71 0.06 -1.70
C GLY A 105 -6.04 0.28 -0.96
N ALA A 106 -7.10 -0.42 -1.37
CA ALA A 106 -8.40 -0.37 -0.71
C ALA A 106 -8.51 -1.27 0.55
N ALA A 107 -7.47 -2.03 0.90
CA ALA A 107 -7.52 -2.99 2.01
C ALA A 107 -7.51 -2.32 3.38
N THR A 108 -6.89 -1.16 3.51
CA THR A 108 -6.75 -0.45 4.79
C THR A 108 -7.16 1.01 4.69
N LEU A 109 -7.34 1.65 5.84
CA LEU A 109 -7.70 3.06 5.94
C LEU A 109 -6.69 3.99 5.23
N VAL A 110 -5.42 3.65 5.18
CA VAL A 110 -4.32 4.54 4.75
C VAL A 110 -3.72 4.17 3.39
N GLY A 111 -4.13 3.06 2.80
CA GLY A 111 -3.52 2.55 1.56
C GLY A 111 -3.88 3.37 0.32
N ASP A 112 -5.04 4.01 0.29
CA ASP A 112 -5.49 4.83 -0.84
C ASP A 112 -6.28 6.04 -0.35
N THR A 113 -6.26 7.13 -1.14
CA THR A 113 -7.05 8.34 -0.87
C THR A 113 -8.54 8.07 -0.78
N THR A 114 -9.06 7.13 -1.56
CA THR A 114 -10.47 6.71 -1.51
C THR A 114 -10.82 6.04 -0.19
N SER A 115 -9.91 5.26 0.39
CA SER A 115 -10.09 4.63 1.69
C SER A 115 -10.08 5.66 2.83
N ILE A 116 -9.19 6.65 2.75
CA ILE A 116 -9.12 7.76 3.71
C ILE A 116 -10.43 8.57 3.67
N LEU A 117 -10.94 8.90 2.47
CA LEU A 117 -12.20 9.62 2.30
C LEU A 117 -13.39 8.81 2.83
N LEU A 118 -13.44 7.51 2.54
CA LEU A 118 -14.46 6.60 3.08
C LEU A 118 -14.41 6.57 4.61
N GLY A 119 -13.23 6.43 5.17
CA GLY A 119 -13.00 6.41 6.61
C GLY A 119 -13.47 7.69 7.28
N GLY A 120 -13.12 8.85 6.73
CA GLY A 120 -13.56 10.14 7.25
C GLY A 120 -15.08 10.33 7.15
N PHE A 121 -15.69 9.99 6.00
CA PHE A 121 -17.14 10.14 5.79
C PHE A 121 -17.97 9.17 6.64
N ALA A 122 -17.51 7.95 6.82
CA ALA A 122 -18.20 6.89 7.57
C ALA A 122 -17.75 6.79 9.04
N GLU A 123 -16.91 7.73 9.51
CA GLU A 123 -16.33 7.77 10.87
C GLU A 123 -15.67 6.46 11.27
N MET A 124 -15.01 5.79 10.29
CA MET A 124 -14.34 4.51 10.48
C MET A 124 -12.94 4.72 11.06
N ASN A 125 -12.56 3.87 11.98
CA ASN A 125 -11.18 3.74 12.43
C ASN A 125 -10.42 2.69 11.60
N PHE A 126 -9.10 2.55 11.84
CA PHE A 126 -8.26 1.59 11.09
C PHE A 126 -8.77 0.15 11.22
N PHE A 127 -9.31 -0.24 12.38
CA PHE A 127 -9.79 -1.61 12.62
C PHE A 127 -11.13 -1.91 11.96
N ASP A 128 -11.96 -0.88 11.68
CA ASP A 128 -13.27 -1.06 11.03
C ASP A 128 -13.13 -1.57 9.60
N PHE A 129 -11.97 -1.37 8.95
CA PHE A 129 -11.65 -1.99 7.66
C PHE A 129 -11.58 -3.52 7.75
N PHE A 130 -11.21 -4.07 8.90
CA PHE A 130 -11.15 -5.52 9.16
C PHE A 130 -12.46 -6.05 9.71
N TRP A 131 -13.02 -5.36 10.70
CA TRP A 131 -14.21 -5.77 11.43
C TRP A 131 -15.08 -4.58 11.78
N MET A 132 -16.24 -4.46 11.13
CA MET A 132 -17.18 -3.38 11.36
C MET A 132 -18.51 -3.92 11.91
N HIS A 133 -18.93 -3.48 13.10
CA HIS A 133 -20.19 -3.88 13.74
C HIS A 133 -20.43 -5.41 13.79
N GLY A 134 -19.38 -6.18 14.07
CA GLY A 134 -19.46 -7.64 14.14
C GLY A 134 -19.52 -8.35 12.78
N ARG A 135 -19.29 -7.64 11.68
CA ARG A 135 -19.24 -8.19 10.31
C ARG A 135 -17.84 -8.05 9.72
N LEU A 136 -17.57 -8.85 8.71
CA LEU A 136 -16.34 -8.75 7.92
C LEU A 136 -16.29 -7.39 7.21
N GLY A 137 -15.19 -6.65 7.42
CA GLY A 137 -14.94 -5.37 6.77
C GLY A 137 -14.46 -5.52 5.31
N VAL A 138 -14.17 -4.38 4.69
CA VAL A 138 -13.72 -4.27 3.28
C VAL A 138 -12.45 -5.07 3.03
N PHE A 139 -11.53 -5.13 4.00
CA PHE A 139 -10.27 -5.88 3.93
C PHE A 139 -10.47 -7.31 3.39
N TRP A 140 -11.41 -8.06 3.91
CA TRP A 140 -11.62 -9.46 3.51
C TRP A 140 -12.10 -9.61 2.07
N GLY A 141 -12.91 -8.67 1.59
CA GLY A 141 -13.32 -8.63 0.18
C GLY A 141 -12.15 -8.35 -0.75
N VAL A 142 -11.27 -7.43 -0.35
CA VAL A 142 -10.04 -7.09 -1.07
C VAL A 142 -9.09 -8.28 -1.10
N GLU A 143 -8.90 -8.99 0.02
CA GLU A 143 -8.03 -10.17 0.08
C GLU A 143 -8.54 -11.33 -0.80
N LEU A 144 -9.85 -11.55 -0.88
CA LEU A 144 -10.43 -12.51 -1.83
C LEU A 144 -10.15 -12.09 -3.28
N GLY A 145 -10.26 -10.80 -3.59
CA GLY A 145 -9.87 -10.24 -4.89
C GLY A 145 -8.39 -10.44 -5.19
N ALA A 146 -7.51 -10.19 -4.20
CA ALA A 146 -6.07 -10.38 -4.33
C ALA A 146 -5.70 -11.86 -4.58
N LEU A 147 -6.33 -12.78 -3.86
CA LEU A 147 -6.15 -14.21 -4.08
C LEU A 147 -6.58 -14.62 -5.49
N THR A 148 -7.74 -14.13 -5.95
CA THR A 148 -8.24 -14.38 -7.31
C THR A 148 -7.29 -13.80 -8.36
N SER A 149 -6.80 -12.57 -8.16
CA SER A 149 -5.81 -11.93 -9.02
C SER A 149 -4.52 -12.74 -9.10
N LEU A 150 -4.03 -13.25 -7.95
CA LEU A 150 -2.85 -14.11 -7.91
C LEU A 150 -3.04 -15.40 -8.72
N LEU A 151 -4.21 -16.04 -8.62
CA LEU A 151 -4.53 -17.25 -9.42
C LEU A 151 -4.53 -16.94 -10.93
N VAL A 152 -5.07 -15.78 -11.32
CA VAL A 152 -5.03 -15.31 -12.71
C VAL A 152 -3.57 -15.07 -13.17
N LEU A 153 -2.74 -14.45 -12.35
CA LEU A 153 -1.32 -14.24 -12.66
C LEU A 153 -0.56 -15.56 -12.79
N LEU A 154 -0.79 -16.52 -11.89
CA LEU A 154 -0.20 -17.86 -11.98
C LEU A 154 -0.61 -18.58 -13.28
N TRP A 155 -1.86 -18.42 -13.70
CA TRP A 155 -2.33 -18.99 -14.97
C TRP A 155 -1.73 -18.25 -16.18
N LEU A 156 -1.68 -16.92 -16.16
CA LEU A 156 -1.19 -16.10 -17.25
C LEU A 156 0.30 -16.35 -17.52
N PHE A 157 1.12 -16.39 -16.46
CA PHE A 157 2.57 -16.58 -16.53
C PHE A 157 3.00 -18.06 -16.43
N ARG A 158 2.09 -19.03 -16.54
CA ARG A 158 2.39 -20.48 -16.42
C ARG A 158 3.44 -21.01 -17.39
N ARG A 159 3.68 -20.30 -18.49
CA ARG A 159 4.69 -20.67 -19.51
C ARG A 159 6.05 -20.09 -19.23
N GLU A 160 6.15 -19.09 -18.38
CA GLU A 160 7.39 -18.36 -18.07
C GLU A 160 8.14 -19.09 -16.91
N LYS A 161 8.76 -20.23 -17.24
CA LYS A 161 9.50 -21.06 -16.28
C LYS A 161 11.01 -20.83 -16.32
N GLN A 162 11.48 -19.76 -16.95
CA GLN A 162 12.91 -19.46 -17.04
C GLN A 162 13.50 -19.19 -15.66
N PRO A 163 14.66 -19.77 -15.32
CA PRO A 163 15.33 -19.52 -14.04
C PRO A 163 15.79 -18.07 -13.93
N ILE A 164 15.71 -17.50 -12.74
CA ILE A 164 16.14 -16.12 -12.49
C ILE A 164 17.48 -16.12 -11.82
N THR A 165 18.42 -15.37 -12.41
CA THR A 165 19.68 -14.95 -11.81
C THR A 165 19.58 -13.45 -11.46
N ALA A 166 18.81 -13.12 -10.45
CA ALA A 166 18.76 -11.76 -9.92
C ALA A 166 19.77 -11.59 -8.78
N ARG A 167 20.29 -10.37 -8.62
CA ARG A 167 21.13 -9.98 -7.48
C ARG A 167 20.50 -8.74 -6.86
N VAL A 168 20.69 -8.58 -5.56
CA VAL A 168 20.32 -7.35 -4.85
C VAL A 168 21.39 -6.31 -5.17
N GLU A 169 21.03 -5.28 -5.91
CA GLU A 169 21.93 -4.20 -6.33
C GLU A 169 21.60 -2.88 -5.63
N THR A 170 20.36 -2.73 -5.14
CA THR A 170 19.91 -1.50 -4.49
C THR A 170 20.52 -1.37 -3.09
N GLN A 171 21.19 -0.24 -2.85
CA GLN A 171 21.65 0.16 -1.53
C GLN A 171 20.60 1.06 -0.89
N VAL A 172 20.33 0.83 0.39
CA VAL A 172 19.44 1.70 1.19
C VAL A 172 20.23 2.92 1.60
N GLU A 173 19.66 4.10 1.41
CA GLU A 173 20.29 5.37 1.74
C GLU A 173 20.10 5.73 3.21
N ASP A 174 18.90 5.39 3.77
CA ASP A 174 18.54 5.72 5.15
C ASP A 174 17.45 4.76 5.66
N ASP A 175 17.57 4.28 6.88
CA ASP A 175 16.61 3.38 7.52
C ASP A 175 15.54 4.14 8.34
N VAL A 176 15.77 5.42 8.65
CA VAL A 176 14.85 6.26 9.45
C VAL A 176 13.45 6.35 8.82
N PRO A 177 13.29 6.56 7.49
CA PRO A 177 11.97 6.59 6.87
C PRO A 177 11.19 5.29 7.04
N THR A 178 11.87 4.14 7.05
CA THR A 178 11.23 2.84 7.29
C THR A 178 10.71 2.75 8.72
N ALA A 179 11.51 3.19 9.68
CA ALA A 179 11.11 3.23 11.10
C ALA A 179 9.93 4.19 11.32
N LEU A 180 9.92 5.36 10.67
CA LEU A 180 8.81 6.31 10.72
C LEU A 180 7.52 5.71 10.12
N MET A 181 7.62 5.01 8.99
CA MET A 181 6.49 4.34 8.36
C MET A 181 5.89 3.27 9.29
N LEU A 182 6.72 2.41 9.87
CA LEU A 182 6.28 1.38 10.82
C LEU A 182 5.69 1.99 12.08
N LEU A 183 6.28 3.07 12.60
CA LEU A 183 5.76 3.81 13.74
C LEU A 183 4.38 4.39 13.45
N THR A 184 4.19 5.01 12.29
CA THR A 184 2.90 5.58 11.88
C THR A 184 1.81 4.53 11.81
N VAL A 185 2.07 3.40 11.14
CA VAL A 185 1.13 2.28 11.08
C VAL A 185 0.85 1.72 12.49
N GLY A 186 1.88 1.56 13.31
CA GLY A 186 1.74 1.12 14.71
C GLY A 186 0.89 2.07 15.55
N LEU A 187 1.09 3.38 15.42
CA LEU A 187 0.29 4.38 16.13
C LEU A 187 -1.17 4.38 15.67
N LEU A 188 -1.45 4.20 14.37
CA LEU A 188 -2.82 4.06 13.86
C LEU A 188 -3.53 2.83 14.45
N ILE A 189 -2.82 1.71 14.52
CA ILE A 189 -3.34 0.49 15.14
C ILE A 189 -3.62 0.74 16.62
N VAL A 190 -2.69 1.29 17.37
CA VAL A 190 -2.85 1.60 18.82
C VAL A 190 -4.00 2.60 19.02
N ALA A 191 -4.07 3.65 18.21
CA ALA A 191 -5.14 4.64 18.32
C ALA A 191 -6.53 4.06 18.08
N SER A 192 -6.65 2.98 17.29
CA SER A 192 -7.93 2.29 17.06
C SER A 192 -8.46 1.53 18.29
N PHE A 193 -7.58 1.22 19.25
CA PHE A 193 -7.97 0.55 20.51
C PHE A 193 -8.23 1.54 21.64
N LEU A 194 -7.85 2.82 21.50
CA LEU A 194 -8.06 3.80 22.55
C LEU A 194 -9.55 4.22 22.59
N PRO A 195 -10.18 4.21 23.76
CA PRO A 195 -11.53 4.72 23.91
C PRO A 195 -11.56 6.22 23.58
N GLN A 196 -12.68 6.70 23.05
CA GLN A 196 -12.86 8.12 22.79
C GLN A 196 -12.77 8.91 24.09
N PRO A 197 -11.86 9.88 24.21
CA PRO A 197 -11.76 10.69 25.41
C PRO A 197 -12.97 11.64 25.50
N GLU A 198 -13.66 11.64 26.64
CA GLU A 198 -14.91 12.40 26.85
C GLU A 198 -14.70 13.93 26.93
N SER A 199 -13.45 14.41 27.15
CA SER A 199 -13.17 15.85 27.25
C SER A 199 -11.67 16.17 27.27
N GLY A 200 -11.31 17.41 26.92
CA GLY A 200 -9.96 17.97 27.03
C GLY A 200 -9.14 17.96 25.74
N LEU A 201 -7.84 18.31 25.87
CA LEU A 201 -6.90 18.38 24.76
C LEU A 201 -6.79 17.03 24.00
N LEU A 202 -6.95 15.91 24.69
CA LEU A 202 -6.96 14.58 24.11
C LEU A 202 -8.19 14.33 23.23
N ALA A 203 -9.36 14.88 23.59
CA ALA A 203 -10.56 14.80 22.73
C ALA A 203 -10.34 15.57 21.43
N THR A 204 -9.77 16.78 21.50
CA THR A 204 -9.45 17.56 20.31
C THR A 204 -8.42 16.86 19.43
N LEU A 205 -7.39 16.22 20.00
CA LEU A 205 -6.42 15.42 19.25
C LEU A 205 -7.04 14.13 18.69
N TYR A 206 -8.04 13.58 19.36
CA TYR A 206 -8.78 12.42 18.89
C TYR A 206 -9.67 12.76 17.70
N ASP A 207 -10.33 13.92 17.72
CA ASP A 207 -11.14 14.44 16.62
C ASP A 207 -10.30 14.82 15.38
N LEU A 208 -8.97 14.96 15.54
CA LEU A 208 -8.00 15.21 14.46
C LEU A 208 -7.46 13.93 13.79
N ARG A 209 -7.93 12.74 14.17
CA ARG A 209 -7.45 11.47 13.60
C ARG A 209 -8.34 10.96 12.40
#